data_5856c57931c1c32b49c7eb70233bcd2e
#
_entry.id   5856c57931c1c32b49c7eb70233bcd2e
#
_cell.length_a   1.000
_cell.length_b   1.000
_cell.length_c   1.000
_cell.angle_alpha   90.00
_cell.angle_beta   90.00
_cell.angle_gamma   90.00
#
_symmetry.space_group_name_H-M   'P 1'
#
loop_
_entity.id
_entity.type
_entity.pdbx_description
1 polymer ?
#
loop_
_entity_poly.entity_id
_entity_poly.type
_entity_poly.pdbx_seq_one_letter_code
_entity_poly.pdbx_strand_id
1 'polypeptide(L)'
;MPLFGKGVGRVCAVAAASTAAEMSRQVLKASRNARTVELRLDWLHSDDERAQLIHWLKTHRLASVTFLATCRRREGGGKFAGDIAGQLYWLSQALEAGCQWCDVEMETFRELPEGFLRAYPVPPRILLSIHDFDRTPSLPRNILVPRQGLVDAVKIAAQAKTIADSVRLLKVARRSRNFVAVPMGEVGLPARMLALREGSELAYAPIAEATAPGQATLEETLRLYRPHLLNRQTRVFGVIGDPIGHSLSPMLHNTGFAARRINAVYLPFLVHQLGDFLKAVSDFGLRGFSVTIPHKQPILKHLKECEPLAAEIGAVNTVVVRRDGSLYGCNTDYVGVLRALQEKLTIRGSRVLIFGAGGSARAAAFALARAGAQVCICARRESAAKQLARAAGGEAIPRRALRTESFDAILNATPVGMHPHDGISPLSSRELQCRIVMDLIYRPERTKLLEIAAKKGIATVSGVNMFLAQGFAQWEIWTGRRAPEAAMRRAVLSALRWRS
;
A
#
# COMPACT_ATOMS: atom_id res chain seq x y z
N MET A 1 -2.09 4.25 -30.28
CA MET A 1 -1.76 5.20 -29.19
C MET A 1 -2.68 4.90 -28.02
N PRO A 2 -2.29 5.18 -26.76
CA PRO A 2 -3.21 5.04 -25.62
C PRO A 2 -4.40 5.98 -25.77
N LEU A 3 -5.60 5.51 -25.42
CA LEU A 3 -6.87 6.23 -25.62
C LEU A 3 -6.97 7.53 -24.80
N PHE A 4 -6.32 7.57 -23.63
CA PHE A 4 -6.33 8.69 -22.69
C PHE A 4 -5.00 9.48 -22.68
N GLY A 5 -4.24 9.45 -23.76
CA GLY A 5 -2.96 10.13 -23.85
C GLY A 5 -1.80 9.36 -23.18
N LYS A 6 -0.69 10.06 -22.91
CA LYS A 6 0.52 9.48 -22.30
C LYS A 6 0.75 9.99 -20.88
N GLY A 7 1.57 9.29 -20.14
CA GLY A 7 2.00 9.73 -18.80
C GLY A 7 0.81 9.92 -17.84
N VAL A 8 0.72 11.08 -17.22
CA VAL A 8 -0.33 11.42 -16.24
C VAL A 8 -1.76 11.40 -16.83
N GLY A 9 -1.94 11.48 -18.16
CA GLY A 9 -3.22 11.31 -18.82
C GLY A 9 -3.85 9.94 -18.57
N ARG A 10 -3.04 8.93 -18.25
CA ARG A 10 -3.50 7.57 -17.92
C ARG A 10 -3.89 7.39 -16.45
N VAL A 11 -3.80 8.43 -15.61
CA VAL A 11 -4.34 8.43 -14.25
C VAL A 11 -5.64 9.22 -14.25
N CYS A 12 -6.74 8.51 -14.01
CA CYS A 12 -8.07 9.08 -13.92
C CYS A 12 -8.34 9.55 -12.49
N ALA A 13 -8.41 10.85 -12.31
CA ALA A 13 -8.79 11.47 -11.04
C ALA A 13 -10.32 11.39 -10.87
N VAL A 14 -10.82 10.79 -9.80
CA VAL A 14 -12.25 10.62 -9.55
C VAL A 14 -12.77 11.77 -8.70
N ALA A 15 -13.61 12.62 -9.29
CA ALA A 15 -14.36 13.68 -8.62
C ALA A 15 -15.70 13.11 -8.15
N ALA A 16 -15.90 13.06 -6.85
CA ALA A 16 -17.11 12.54 -6.21
C ALA A 16 -17.47 13.40 -5.00
N ALA A 17 -18.58 14.12 -5.11
CA ALA A 17 -19.09 15.02 -4.06
C ALA A 17 -20.62 15.10 -4.13
N SER A 18 -21.25 15.48 -3.03
CA SER A 18 -22.71 15.61 -2.95
C SER A 18 -23.23 16.90 -3.59
N THR A 19 -22.37 17.92 -3.79
CA THR A 19 -22.73 19.21 -4.38
C THR A 19 -21.86 19.55 -5.58
N ALA A 20 -22.41 20.32 -6.53
CA ALA A 20 -21.70 20.81 -7.71
C ALA A 20 -20.52 21.70 -7.35
N ALA A 21 -20.70 22.55 -6.34
CA ALA A 21 -19.63 23.45 -5.86
C ALA A 21 -18.42 22.69 -5.34
N GLU A 22 -18.62 21.61 -4.55
CA GLU A 22 -17.52 20.80 -4.06
C GLU A 22 -16.89 19.98 -5.16
N MET A 23 -17.70 19.38 -6.06
CA MET A 23 -17.17 18.61 -7.20
C MET A 23 -16.34 19.51 -8.11
N SER A 24 -16.78 20.74 -8.40
CA SER A 24 -16.02 21.72 -9.20
C SER A 24 -14.67 22.07 -8.54
N ARG A 25 -14.65 22.27 -7.21
CA ARG A 25 -13.39 22.47 -6.47
C ARG A 25 -12.44 21.29 -6.58
N GLN A 26 -12.97 20.05 -6.47
CA GLN A 26 -12.19 18.84 -6.67
C GLN A 26 -11.59 18.78 -8.09
N VAL A 27 -12.38 19.08 -9.12
CA VAL A 27 -11.93 19.13 -10.52
C VAL A 27 -10.81 20.15 -10.70
N LEU A 28 -10.97 21.37 -10.20
CA LEU A 28 -9.93 22.42 -10.30
C LEU A 28 -8.66 22.04 -9.55
N LYS A 29 -8.76 21.37 -8.41
CA LYS A 29 -7.61 20.85 -7.67
C LYS A 29 -6.90 19.75 -8.47
N ALA A 30 -7.67 18.81 -9.04
CA ALA A 30 -7.12 17.68 -9.78
C ALA A 30 -6.48 18.10 -11.11
N SER A 31 -7.06 19.08 -11.84
CA SER A 31 -6.58 19.52 -13.14
C SER A 31 -5.15 20.08 -13.13
N ARG A 32 -4.63 20.44 -11.97
CA ARG A 32 -3.23 20.85 -11.79
C ARG A 32 -2.25 19.69 -12.02
N ASN A 33 -2.64 18.46 -11.71
CA ASN A 33 -1.75 17.29 -11.68
C ASN A 33 -2.27 16.10 -12.51
N ALA A 34 -3.54 16.07 -12.87
CA ALA A 34 -4.18 15.03 -13.69
C ALA A 34 -4.65 15.61 -15.02
N ARG A 35 -4.77 14.77 -16.05
CA ARG A 35 -5.26 15.13 -17.38
C ARG A 35 -6.54 14.39 -17.77
N THR A 36 -6.95 13.43 -16.95
CA THR A 36 -8.23 12.71 -17.09
C THR A 36 -8.97 12.82 -15.77
N VAL A 37 -10.23 13.24 -15.82
CA VAL A 37 -11.09 13.40 -14.64
C VAL A 37 -12.41 12.71 -14.89
N GLU A 38 -12.76 11.76 -14.03
CA GLU A 38 -14.09 11.16 -13.95
C GLU A 38 -15.00 12.04 -13.09
N LEU A 39 -16.15 12.40 -13.62
CA LEU A 39 -17.21 13.15 -12.95
C LEU A 39 -18.30 12.18 -12.49
N ARG A 40 -18.41 11.94 -11.20
CA ARG A 40 -19.40 11.03 -10.60
C ARG A 40 -20.73 11.76 -10.40
N LEU A 41 -21.51 11.92 -11.49
CA LEU A 41 -22.82 12.59 -11.48
C LEU A 41 -23.81 11.92 -10.53
N ASP A 42 -23.68 10.62 -10.33
CA ASP A 42 -24.48 9.85 -9.40
C ASP A 42 -24.24 10.20 -7.93
N TRP A 43 -23.12 10.85 -7.59
CA TRP A 43 -22.82 11.28 -6.21
C TRP A 43 -23.52 12.60 -5.84
N LEU A 44 -23.90 13.41 -6.82
CA LEU A 44 -24.67 14.64 -6.59
C LEU A 44 -26.06 14.31 -6.06
N HIS A 45 -26.45 14.97 -4.99
CA HIS A 45 -27.63 14.57 -4.20
C HIS A 45 -28.98 14.91 -4.86
N SER A 46 -28.99 15.81 -5.86
CA SER A 46 -30.21 16.21 -6.58
C SER A 46 -29.96 16.47 -8.06
N ASP A 47 -31.05 16.57 -8.84
CA ASP A 47 -30.99 16.96 -10.25
C ASP A 47 -30.56 18.42 -10.41
N ASP A 48 -30.92 19.30 -9.48
CA ASP A 48 -30.45 20.69 -9.46
C ASP A 48 -28.93 20.78 -9.37
N GLU A 49 -28.31 19.98 -8.51
CA GLU A 49 -26.85 19.93 -8.39
C GLU A 49 -26.22 19.37 -9.68
N ARG A 50 -26.84 18.39 -10.33
CA ARG A 50 -26.37 17.89 -11.64
C ARG A 50 -26.46 18.99 -12.69
N ALA A 51 -27.57 19.73 -12.75
CA ALA A 51 -27.75 20.86 -13.67
C ALA A 51 -26.73 21.98 -13.42
N GLN A 52 -26.44 22.31 -12.16
CA GLN A 52 -25.42 23.29 -11.80
C GLN A 52 -24.02 22.85 -12.23
N LEU A 53 -23.65 21.57 -12.04
CA LEU A 53 -22.37 21.07 -12.51
C LEU A 53 -22.25 21.10 -14.04
N ILE A 54 -23.32 20.74 -14.75
CA ILE A 54 -23.40 20.82 -16.22
C ILE A 54 -23.23 22.27 -16.70
N HIS A 55 -23.90 23.22 -16.05
CA HIS A 55 -23.71 24.64 -16.35
C HIS A 55 -22.28 25.09 -16.10
N TRP A 56 -21.69 24.68 -14.98
CA TRP A 56 -20.29 24.98 -14.66
C TRP A 56 -19.34 24.43 -15.74
N LEU A 57 -19.53 23.21 -16.23
CA LEU A 57 -18.72 22.61 -17.31
C LEU A 57 -18.79 23.42 -18.61
N LYS A 58 -20.00 23.91 -18.99
CA LYS A 58 -20.20 24.74 -20.20
C LYS A 58 -19.44 26.07 -20.10
N THR A 59 -19.32 26.64 -18.90
CA THR A 59 -18.69 27.96 -18.67
C THR A 59 -17.19 27.87 -18.35
N HIS A 60 -16.70 26.75 -17.85
CA HIS A 60 -15.30 26.56 -17.44
C HIS A 60 -14.59 25.54 -18.34
N ARG A 61 -14.11 25.99 -19.49
CA ARG A 61 -13.41 25.13 -20.43
C ARG A 61 -11.99 24.83 -19.95
N LEU A 62 -11.73 23.61 -19.49
CA LEU A 62 -10.42 23.11 -19.12
C LEU A 62 -9.80 22.30 -20.28
N ALA A 63 -9.31 23.01 -21.31
CA ALA A 63 -8.86 22.42 -22.59
C ALA A 63 -7.78 21.31 -22.45
N SER A 64 -7.05 21.26 -21.34
CA SER A 64 -6.01 20.24 -21.11
C SER A 64 -6.52 19.01 -20.33
N VAL A 65 -7.82 18.94 -20.04
CA VAL A 65 -8.44 17.86 -19.25
C VAL A 65 -9.42 17.10 -20.13
N THR A 66 -9.28 15.79 -20.13
CA THR A 66 -10.27 14.86 -20.69
C THR A 66 -11.28 14.50 -19.60
N PHE A 67 -12.56 14.80 -19.83
CA PHE A 67 -13.63 14.48 -18.92
C PHE A 67 -14.32 13.16 -19.30
N LEU A 68 -14.52 12.31 -18.30
CA LEU A 68 -15.28 11.08 -18.33
C LEU A 68 -16.53 11.25 -17.48
N ALA A 69 -17.71 11.30 -18.05
CA ALA A 69 -18.97 11.36 -17.32
C ALA A 69 -19.42 9.97 -16.86
N THR A 70 -19.75 9.84 -15.59
CA THR A 70 -20.29 8.61 -14.99
C THR A 70 -21.51 8.94 -14.15
N CYS A 71 -22.66 8.31 -14.48
CA CYS A 71 -23.91 8.43 -13.73
C CYS A 71 -24.40 7.02 -13.35
N ARG A 72 -23.72 6.36 -12.40
CA ARG A 72 -23.99 4.96 -12.08
C ARG A 72 -25.22 4.79 -11.22
N ARG A 73 -26.12 3.88 -11.68
CA ARG A 73 -27.35 3.54 -10.98
C ARG A 73 -27.06 2.72 -9.70
N ARG A 74 -28.03 2.70 -8.77
CA ARG A 74 -27.91 1.95 -7.49
C ARG A 74 -27.72 0.45 -7.73
N GLU A 75 -28.40 -0.11 -8.72
CA GLU A 75 -28.29 -1.53 -9.08
C GLU A 75 -26.86 -1.91 -9.54
N GLY A 76 -26.15 -0.94 -10.17
CA GLY A 76 -24.75 -1.07 -10.57
C GLY A 76 -23.76 -0.64 -9.50
N GLY A 77 -24.20 -0.48 -8.23
CA GLY A 77 -23.35 -0.06 -7.10
C GLY A 77 -23.02 1.45 -7.08
N GLY A 78 -23.81 2.27 -7.80
CA GLY A 78 -23.71 3.73 -7.74
C GLY A 78 -24.69 4.36 -6.75
N LYS A 79 -24.95 5.65 -6.90
CA LYS A 79 -25.88 6.42 -6.03
C LYS A 79 -27.09 7.00 -6.78
N PHE A 80 -27.11 6.93 -8.12
CA PHE A 80 -28.24 7.42 -8.90
C PHE A 80 -29.48 6.55 -8.70
N ALA A 81 -30.57 7.16 -8.26
CA ALA A 81 -31.83 6.47 -7.96
C ALA A 81 -32.82 6.39 -9.15
N GLY A 82 -32.48 7.04 -10.29
CA GLY A 82 -33.29 7.03 -11.49
C GLY A 82 -33.13 5.76 -12.32
N ASP A 83 -33.99 5.64 -13.32
CA ASP A 83 -33.96 4.57 -14.30
C ASP A 83 -32.89 4.79 -15.40
N ILE A 84 -32.84 3.90 -16.40
CA ILE A 84 -31.93 3.99 -17.53
C ILE A 84 -32.15 5.27 -18.35
N ALA A 85 -33.39 5.69 -18.54
CA ALA A 85 -33.70 6.90 -19.31
C ALA A 85 -33.15 8.15 -18.59
N GLY A 86 -33.33 8.26 -17.29
CA GLY A 86 -32.75 9.33 -16.48
C GLY A 86 -31.23 9.29 -16.44
N GLN A 87 -30.63 8.12 -16.37
CA GLN A 87 -29.17 7.94 -16.48
C GLN A 87 -28.66 8.48 -17.82
N LEU A 88 -29.25 8.06 -18.93
CA LEU A 88 -28.86 8.48 -20.27
C LEU A 88 -29.08 9.99 -20.49
N TYR A 89 -30.13 10.55 -19.92
CA TYR A 89 -30.38 12.00 -19.94
C TYR A 89 -29.19 12.77 -19.32
N TRP A 90 -28.74 12.39 -18.12
CA TRP A 90 -27.62 13.08 -17.46
C TRP A 90 -26.28 12.86 -18.16
N LEU A 91 -26.05 11.67 -18.73
CA LEU A 91 -24.86 11.42 -19.57
C LEU A 91 -24.90 12.29 -20.83
N SER A 92 -26.06 12.43 -21.48
CA SER A 92 -26.23 13.32 -22.62
C SER A 92 -25.90 14.78 -22.29
N GLN A 93 -26.46 15.28 -21.20
CA GLN A 93 -26.20 16.66 -20.76
C GLN A 93 -24.70 16.91 -20.48
N ALA A 94 -23.99 15.92 -19.91
CA ALA A 94 -22.55 16.02 -19.68
C ALA A 94 -21.75 16.00 -20.99
N LEU A 95 -22.14 15.20 -21.97
CA LEU A 95 -21.52 15.15 -23.30
C LEU A 95 -21.71 16.48 -24.05
N GLU A 96 -22.92 17.04 -24.03
CA GLU A 96 -23.22 18.37 -24.59
C GLU A 96 -22.45 19.49 -23.90
N ALA A 97 -22.15 19.33 -22.60
CA ALA A 97 -21.30 20.25 -21.87
C ALA A 97 -19.80 20.09 -22.13
N GLY A 98 -19.39 19.11 -22.96
CA GLY A 98 -18.03 18.95 -23.42
C GLY A 98 -17.26 17.79 -22.80
N CYS A 99 -17.93 16.85 -22.12
CA CYS A 99 -17.30 15.58 -21.77
C CYS A 99 -16.99 14.78 -23.04
N GLN A 100 -15.81 14.19 -23.12
CA GLN A 100 -15.37 13.44 -24.30
C GLN A 100 -15.67 11.94 -24.18
N TRP A 101 -15.87 11.45 -22.96
CA TRP A 101 -16.14 10.06 -22.63
C TRP A 101 -17.36 9.92 -21.75
N CYS A 102 -18.08 8.83 -21.90
CA CYS A 102 -19.08 8.37 -20.95
C CYS A 102 -18.82 6.93 -20.50
N ASP A 103 -18.97 6.68 -19.21
CA ASP A 103 -18.98 5.35 -18.60
C ASP A 103 -20.41 4.82 -18.68
N VAL A 104 -20.62 3.76 -19.44
CA VAL A 104 -21.92 3.11 -19.60
C VAL A 104 -21.82 1.68 -19.09
N GLU A 105 -22.68 1.32 -18.14
CA GLU A 105 -22.74 -0.04 -17.61
C GLU A 105 -23.26 -1.01 -18.67
N MET A 106 -22.82 -2.27 -18.58
CA MET A 106 -23.20 -3.33 -19.54
C MET A 106 -24.73 -3.46 -19.66
N GLU A 107 -25.45 -3.33 -18.58
CA GLU A 107 -26.91 -3.42 -18.49
C GLU A 107 -27.55 -2.27 -19.29
N THR A 108 -27.14 -1.05 -19.03
CA THR A 108 -27.60 0.15 -19.77
C THR A 108 -27.21 0.11 -21.25
N PHE A 109 -25.99 -0.40 -21.55
CA PHE A 109 -25.51 -0.49 -22.94
C PHE A 109 -26.36 -1.41 -23.81
N ARG A 110 -26.96 -2.47 -23.26
CA ARG A 110 -27.86 -3.36 -23.97
C ARG A 110 -29.16 -2.66 -24.42
N GLU A 111 -29.58 -1.68 -23.62
CA GLU A 111 -30.79 -0.89 -23.84
C GLU A 111 -30.50 0.47 -24.53
N LEU A 112 -29.24 0.74 -24.87
CA LEU A 112 -28.83 2.00 -25.49
C LEU A 112 -29.55 2.22 -26.85
N PRO A 113 -30.26 3.35 -27.06
CA PRO A 113 -30.91 3.65 -28.33
C PRO A 113 -29.90 3.70 -29.48
N GLU A 114 -30.28 3.21 -30.66
CA GLU A 114 -29.39 3.16 -31.84
C GLU A 114 -28.87 4.54 -32.28
N GLY A 115 -29.66 5.60 -32.07
CA GLY A 115 -29.29 6.97 -32.42
C GLY A 115 -28.48 7.72 -31.37
N PHE A 116 -28.29 7.17 -30.14
CA PHE A 116 -27.72 7.89 -29.02
C PHE A 116 -26.38 8.57 -29.34
N LEU A 117 -25.46 7.86 -29.98
CA LEU A 117 -24.12 8.41 -30.29
C LEU A 117 -24.13 9.29 -31.55
N ARG A 118 -25.10 9.11 -32.46
CA ARG A 118 -25.21 9.88 -33.71
C ARG A 118 -25.77 11.29 -33.49
N ALA A 119 -26.35 11.55 -32.32
CA ALA A 119 -26.91 12.86 -31.97
C ALA A 119 -25.83 13.93 -31.71
N TYR A 120 -24.55 13.57 -31.66
CA TYR A 120 -23.47 14.51 -31.36
C TYR A 120 -22.65 14.86 -32.60
N PRO A 121 -22.27 16.14 -32.80
CA PRO A 121 -21.42 16.58 -33.92
C PRO A 121 -20.05 15.84 -33.93
N VAL A 122 -19.50 15.56 -32.76
CA VAL A 122 -18.33 14.69 -32.58
C VAL A 122 -18.79 13.51 -31.71
N PRO A 123 -18.78 12.28 -32.22
CA PRO A 123 -19.23 11.12 -31.47
C PRO A 123 -18.44 10.98 -30.15
N PRO A 124 -19.10 10.90 -28.99
CA PRO A 124 -18.44 10.65 -27.72
C PRO A 124 -17.89 9.23 -27.71
N ARG A 125 -16.86 9.02 -26.88
CA ARG A 125 -16.27 7.70 -26.67
C ARG A 125 -16.96 6.97 -25.53
N ILE A 126 -17.20 5.68 -25.71
CA ILE A 126 -17.83 4.82 -24.71
C ILE A 126 -16.78 3.98 -23.98
N LEU A 127 -16.75 4.11 -22.66
CA LEU A 127 -16.13 3.19 -21.74
C LEU A 127 -17.23 2.24 -21.21
N LEU A 128 -17.32 1.04 -21.78
CA LEU A 128 -18.25 0.02 -21.32
C LEU A 128 -17.77 -0.56 -19.99
N SER A 129 -18.56 -0.47 -18.93
CA SER A 129 -18.14 -0.90 -17.60
C SER A 129 -18.93 -2.10 -17.09
N ILE A 130 -18.18 -2.99 -16.41
CA ILE A 130 -18.71 -4.17 -15.71
C ILE A 130 -18.19 -4.09 -14.28
N HIS A 131 -19.10 -4.19 -13.31
CA HIS A 131 -18.77 -4.14 -11.88
C HIS A 131 -19.22 -5.43 -11.19
N ASP A 132 -18.34 -6.01 -10.39
CA ASP A 132 -18.67 -7.11 -9.49
C ASP A 132 -18.08 -6.79 -8.11
N PHE A 133 -18.93 -6.41 -7.16
CA PHE A 133 -18.52 -6.00 -5.81
C PHE A 133 -18.31 -7.18 -4.88
N ASP A 134 -18.68 -8.38 -5.30
CA ASP A 134 -18.59 -9.58 -4.46
C ASP A 134 -17.36 -10.43 -4.77
N ARG A 135 -16.98 -10.53 -6.03
CA ARG A 135 -15.89 -11.41 -6.48
C ARG A 135 -15.24 -10.94 -7.77
N THR A 136 -14.11 -11.54 -8.11
CA THR A 136 -13.54 -11.45 -9.47
C THR A 136 -14.02 -12.65 -10.28
N PRO A 137 -14.88 -12.45 -11.30
CA PRO A 137 -15.43 -13.53 -12.09
C PRO A 137 -14.34 -14.23 -12.93
N SER A 138 -14.67 -15.45 -13.41
CA SER A 138 -13.88 -16.08 -14.46
C SER A 138 -14.09 -15.29 -15.77
N LEU A 139 -13.00 -14.69 -16.25
CA LEU A 139 -13.07 -13.86 -17.45
C LEU A 139 -12.70 -14.70 -18.67
N PRO A 140 -13.52 -14.71 -19.73
CA PRO A 140 -13.19 -15.39 -20.98
C PRO A 140 -11.95 -14.78 -21.62
N ARG A 141 -11.26 -15.55 -22.48
CA ARG A 141 -10.08 -15.05 -23.20
C ARG A 141 -10.39 -13.81 -24.06
N ASN A 142 -11.59 -13.79 -24.64
CA ASN A 142 -12.12 -12.63 -25.38
C ASN A 142 -13.37 -12.15 -24.65
N ILE A 143 -13.35 -10.91 -24.19
CA ILE A 143 -14.53 -10.28 -23.63
C ILE A 143 -15.48 -9.98 -24.78
N LEU A 144 -16.60 -10.70 -24.83
CA LEU A 144 -17.63 -10.45 -25.83
C LEU A 144 -18.28 -9.11 -25.53
N VAL A 145 -17.98 -8.12 -26.37
CA VAL A 145 -18.57 -6.79 -26.29
C VAL A 145 -19.74 -6.74 -27.27
N PRO A 146 -20.96 -6.51 -26.77
CA PRO A 146 -22.08 -6.26 -27.67
C PRO A 146 -21.79 -5.03 -28.55
N ARG A 147 -22.21 -5.04 -29.82
CA ARG A 147 -22.08 -3.89 -30.75
C ARG A 147 -20.65 -3.33 -30.79
N GLN A 148 -19.64 -4.17 -31.11
CA GLN A 148 -18.20 -3.86 -31.04
C GLN A 148 -17.79 -2.50 -31.63
N GLY A 149 -18.48 -2.02 -32.66
CA GLY A 149 -18.16 -0.74 -33.30
C GLY A 149 -18.55 0.52 -32.50
N LEU A 150 -19.27 0.37 -31.37
CA LEU A 150 -19.72 1.48 -30.53
C LEU A 150 -18.95 1.63 -29.25
N VAL A 151 -18.05 0.69 -28.91
CA VAL A 151 -17.30 0.68 -27.64
C VAL A 151 -15.83 0.95 -27.91
N ASP A 152 -15.30 1.99 -27.31
CA ASP A 152 -13.88 2.37 -27.43
C ASP A 152 -13.00 1.63 -26.43
N ALA A 153 -13.49 1.40 -25.22
CA ALA A 153 -12.77 0.65 -24.17
C ALA A 153 -13.72 -0.13 -23.27
N VAL A 154 -13.20 -1.19 -22.64
CA VAL A 154 -13.93 -2.00 -21.65
C VAL A 154 -13.26 -1.88 -20.30
N LYS A 155 -14.03 -1.56 -19.27
CA LYS A 155 -13.60 -1.53 -17.87
C LYS A 155 -14.19 -2.71 -17.10
N ILE A 156 -13.34 -3.43 -16.38
CA ILE A 156 -13.78 -4.42 -15.38
C ILE A 156 -13.28 -4.00 -14.01
N ALA A 157 -14.23 -3.66 -13.14
CA ALA A 157 -14.00 -3.38 -11.74
C ALA A 157 -14.57 -4.53 -10.92
N ALA A 158 -13.68 -5.32 -10.30
CA ALA A 158 -14.09 -6.52 -9.59
C ALA A 158 -13.36 -6.66 -8.24
N GLN A 159 -14.11 -7.17 -7.24
CA GLN A 159 -13.59 -7.37 -5.90
C GLN A 159 -12.52 -8.46 -5.88
N ALA A 160 -11.30 -8.09 -5.51
CA ALA A 160 -10.22 -9.03 -5.28
C ALA A 160 -10.23 -9.45 -3.80
N LYS A 161 -10.65 -10.68 -3.53
CA LYS A 161 -10.59 -11.30 -2.20
C LYS A 161 -9.28 -12.05 -1.98
N THR A 162 -8.66 -12.50 -3.07
CA THR A 162 -7.40 -13.24 -3.06
C THR A 162 -6.36 -12.61 -3.97
N ILE A 163 -5.11 -12.94 -3.75
CA ILE A 163 -4.01 -12.55 -4.64
C ILE A 163 -4.24 -13.07 -6.08
N ALA A 164 -4.80 -14.26 -6.22
CA ALA A 164 -5.12 -14.85 -7.52
C ALA A 164 -6.16 -14.02 -8.31
N ASP A 165 -7.12 -13.39 -7.61
CA ASP A 165 -8.10 -12.50 -8.24
C ASP A 165 -7.42 -11.28 -8.86
N SER A 166 -6.50 -10.66 -8.13
CA SER A 166 -5.69 -9.53 -8.59
C SER A 166 -4.87 -9.90 -9.84
N VAL A 167 -4.23 -11.06 -9.81
CA VAL A 167 -3.44 -11.59 -10.93
C VAL A 167 -4.33 -11.86 -12.16
N ARG A 168 -5.56 -12.36 -11.95
CA ARG A 168 -6.49 -12.65 -13.05
C ARG A 168 -6.78 -11.40 -13.88
N LEU A 169 -7.11 -10.28 -13.24
CA LEU A 169 -7.37 -9.01 -13.92
C LEU A 169 -6.12 -8.47 -14.63
N LEU A 170 -4.94 -8.58 -14.03
CA LEU A 170 -3.70 -8.19 -14.70
C LEU A 170 -3.40 -9.05 -15.94
N LYS A 171 -3.68 -10.36 -15.89
CA LYS A 171 -3.51 -11.25 -17.05
C LYS A 171 -4.44 -10.87 -18.20
N VAL A 172 -5.65 -10.40 -17.91
CA VAL A 172 -6.55 -9.87 -18.95
C VAL A 172 -6.00 -8.58 -19.53
N ALA A 173 -5.56 -7.63 -18.70
CA ALA A 173 -4.97 -6.38 -19.16
C ALA A 173 -3.75 -6.60 -20.10
N ARG A 174 -2.92 -7.63 -19.84
CA ARG A 174 -1.77 -7.97 -20.71
C ARG A 174 -2.15 -8.43 -22.12
N ARG A 175 -3.34 -9.01 -22.27
CA ARG A 175 -3.78 -9.68 -23.51
C ARG A 175 -4.80 -8.87 -24.28
N SER A 176 -5.45 -7.91 -23.64
CA SER A 176 -6.52 -7.12 -24.22
C SER A 176 -6.02 -5.74 -24.62
N ARG A 177 -6.56 -5.22 -25.73
CA ARG A 177 -6.42 -3.82 -26.10
C ARG A 177 -7.61 -3.03 -25.58
N ASN A 178 -7.43 -1.73 -25.36
CA ASN A 178 -8.51 -0.83 -24.91
C ASN A 178 -9.23 -1.36 -23.67
N PHE A 179 -8.47 -1.83 -22.69
CA PHE A 179 -8.98 -2.46 -21.49
C PHE A 179 -8.56 -1.69 -20.22
N VAL A 180 -9.48 -1.60 -19.28
CA VAL A 180 -9.26 -0.97 -17.98
C VAL A 180 -9.48 -1.99 -16.87
N ALA A 181 -8.41 -2.36 -16.16
CA ALA A 181 -8.46 -3.29 -15.05
C ALA A 181 -8.53 -2.53 -13.72
N VAL A 182 -9.57 -2.80 -12.92
CA VAL A 182 -9.76 -2.20 -11.59
C VAL A 182 -9.99 -3.30 -10.55
N PRO A 183 -8.93 -4.02 -10.09
CA PRO A 183 -9.04 -4.93 -8.97
C PRO A 183 -9.35 -4.14 -7.69
N MET A 184 -10.56 -4.31 -7.12
CA MET A 184 -11.05 -3.57 -5.96
C MET A 184 -10.56 -4.21 -4.64
N GLY A 185 -10.74 -3.48 -3.54
CA GLY A 185 -10.32 -3.91 -2.21
C GLY A 185 -8.82 -3.69 -1.93
N GLU A 186 -8.42 -3.97 -0.69
CA GLU A 186 -7.03 -3.79 -0.23
C GLU A 186 -6.08 -4.79 -0.91
N VAL A 187 -6.51 -6.04 -1.07
CA VAL A 187 -5.77 -7.09 -1.81
C VAL A 187 -5.53 -6.68 -3.28
N GLY A 188 -6.45 -5.87 -3.85
CA GLY A 188 -6.35 -5.36 -5.22
C GLY A 188 -5.35 -4.22 -5.42
N LEU A 189 -4.92 -3.53 -4.35
CA LEU A 189 -4.09 -2.32 -4.46
C LEU A 189 -2.80 -2.52 -5.29
N PRO A 190 -1.98 -3.55 -5.06
CA PRO A 190 -0.78 -3.75 -5.87
C PRO A 190 -1.07 -3.90 -7.37
N ALA A 191 -2.11 -4.65 -7.69
CA ALA A 191 -2.50 -4.86 -9.08
C ALA A 191 -3.07 -3.58 -9.73
N ARG A 192 -3.82 -2.74 -8.98
CA ARG A 192 -4.24 -1.42 -9.49
C ARG A 192 -3.05 -0.54 -9.86
N MET A 193 -2.01 -0.52 -9.03
CA MET A 193 -0.80 0.26 -9.30
C MET A 193 -0.02 -0.29 -10.50
N LEU A 194 -0.03 -1.60 -10.71
CA LEU A 194 0.64 -2.25 -11.84
C LEU A 194 -0.20 -2.29 -13.12
N ALA A 195 -1.50 -1.98 -13.05
CA ALA A 195 -2.41 -2.12 -14.18
C ALA A 195 -1.92 -1.42 -15.46
N LEU A 196 -1.43 -0.16 -15.35
CA LEU A 196 -0.91 0.58 -16.50
C LEU A 196 0.33 -0.07 -17.12
N ARG A 197 1.21 -0.63 -16.27
CA ARG A 197 2.39 -1.41 -16.71
C ARG A 197 1.97 -2.63 -17.53
N GLU A 198 0.87 -3.24 -17.16
CA GLU A 198 0.37 -4.48 -17.75
C GLU A 198 -0.52 -4.26 -18.97
N GLY A 199 -0.84 -3.02 -19.33
CA GLY A 199 -1.60 -2.71 -20.54
C GLY A 199 -2.97 -2.09 -20.29
N SER A 200 -3.40 -1.91 -19.04
CA SER A 200 -4.61 -1.14 -18.74
C SER A 200 -4.51 0.28 -19.28
N GLU A 201 -5.60 0.81 -19.82
CA GLU A 201 -5.64 2.18 -20.36
C GLU A 201 -5.65 3.24 -19.25
N LEU A 202 -6.34 2.98 -18.13
CA LEU A 202 -6.47 3.89 -17.00
C LEU A 202 -6.13 3.23 -15.67
N ALA A 203 -5.65 4.05 -14.73
CA ALA A 203 -5.60 3.77 -13.30
C ALA A 203 -6.44 4.83 -12.57
N TYR A 204 -7.40 4.42 -11.75
CA TYR A 204 -8.30 5.30 -11.01
C TYR A 204 -7.75 5.69 -9.65
N ALA A 205 -7.92 6.99 -9.29
CA ALA A 205 -7.52 7.51 -8.00
C ALA A 205 -8.51 8.59 -7.51
N PRO A 206 -9.09 8.47 -6.30
CA PRO A 206 -9.99 9.47 -5.74
C PRO A 206 -9.24 10.77 -5.41
N ILE A 207 -9.90 11.92 -5.67
CA ILE A 207 -9.34 13.27 -5.39
C ILE A 207 -9.41 13.61 -3.91
N ALA A 208 -10.54 13.26 -3.28
CA ALA A 208 -10.77 13.42 -1.85
C ALA A 208 -10.42 12.12 -1.10
N GLU A 209 -11.07 11.89 0.05
CA GLU A 209 -10.94 10.65 0.78
C GLU A 209 -11.28 9.42 -0.09
N ALA A 210 -10.68 8.30 0.24
CA ALA A 210 -10.90 7.06 -0.47
C ALA A 210 -12.40 6.73 -0.55
N THR A 211 -12.93 6.58 -1.76
CA THR A 211 -14.34 6.22 -2.00
C THR A 211 -14.63 4.75 -1.70
N ALA A 212 -13.60 3.96 -1.43
CA ALA A 212 -13.67 2.55 -1.01
C ALA A 212 -12.40 2.14 -0.25
N PRO A 213 -12.49 1.11 0.63
CA PRO A 213 -11.34 0.60 1.37
C PRO A 213 -10.16 0.21 0.46
N GLY A 214 -8.94 0.52 0.91
CA GLY A 214 -7.70 0.17 0.19
C GLY A 214 -7.41 1.00 -1.06
N GLN A 215 -8.11 2.12 -1.30
CA GLN A 215 -7.77 3.04 -2.37
C GLN A 215 -6.66 4.01 -1.95
N ALA A 216 -5.63 4.14 -2.78
CA ALA A 216 -4.67 5.23 -2.68
C ALA A 216 -5.27 6.51 -3.25
N THR A 217 -5.10 7.63 -2.54
CA THR A 217 -5.53 8.95 -3.01
C THR A 217 -4.82 9.35 -4.32
N LEU A 218 -5.33 10.36 -5.02
CA LEU A 218 -4.68 10.90 -6.21
C LEU A 218 -3.23 11.34 -5.91
N GLU A 219 -3.02 11.98 -4.76
CA GLU A 219 -1.68 12.42 -4.35
C GLU A 219 -0.74 11.24 -4.09
N GLU A 220 -1.18 10.21 -3.36
CA GLU A 220 -0.40 8.99 -3.13
C GLU A 220 -0.14 8.25 -4.45
N THR A 221 -1.14 8.18 -5.33
CA THR A 221 -1.00 7.54 -6.64
C THR A 221 0.04 8.24 -7.50
N LEU A 222 -0.01 9.57 -7.60
CA LEU A 222 0.89 10.33 -8.45
C LEU A 222 2.31 10.50 -7.87
N ARG A 223 2.44 10.66 -6.54
CA ARG A 223 3.72 10.95 -5.89
C ARG A 223 4.43 9.71 -5.38
N LEU A 224 3.68 8.76 -4.81
CA LEU A 224 4.26 7.58 -4.16
C LEU A 224 4.42 6.42 -5.15
N TYR A 225 3.34 5.96 -5.76
CA TYR A 225 3.36 4.78 -6.62
C TYR A 225 3.68 5.09 -8.09
N ARG A 226 3.24 6.24 -8.58
CA ARG A 226 3.53 6.78 -9.93
C ARG A 226 3.25 5.78 -11.06
N PRO A 227 2.05 5.15 -11.12
CA PRO A 227 1.74 4.09 -12.09
C PRO A 227 1.93 4.54 -13.54
N HIS A 228 1.75 5.84 -13.83
CA HIS A 228 1.95 6.45 -15.14
C HIS A 228 3.41 6.43 -15.64
N LEU A 229 4.38 6.20 -14.76
CA LEU A 229 5.80 6.06 -15.10
C LEU A 229 6.24 4.59 -15.21
N LEU A 230 5.40 3.65 -14.79
CA LEU A 230 5.73 2.23 -14.81
C LEU A 230 5.64 1.69 -16.24
N ASN A 231 6.57 0.80 -16.57
CA ASN A 231 6.64 0.10 -17.85
C ASN A 231 7.07 -1.36 -17.64
N ARG A 232 7.11 -2.16 -18.69
CA ARG A 232 7.46 -3.60 -18.62
C ARG A 232 8.84 -3.88 -18.01
N GLN A 233 9.76 -2.92 -18.04
CA GLN A 233 11.11 -3.03 -17.47
C GLN A 233 11.15 -2.63 -16.00
N THR A 234 10.06 -2.06 -15.45
CA THR A 234 10.00 -1.64 -14.05
C THR A 234 10.16 -2.83 -13.13
N ARG A 235 11.15 -2.77 -12.25
CA ARG A 235 11.36 -3.77 -11.20
C ARG A 235 10.32 -3.60 -10.10
N VAL A 236 9.69 -4.69 -9.70
CA VAL A 236 8.67 -4.67 -8.64
C VAL A 236 9.25 -5.23 -7.36
N PHE A 237 9.06 -4.50 -6.28
CA PHE A 237 9.36 -4.89 -4.92
C PHE A 237 8.11 -4.71 -4.06
N GLY A 238 8.12 -5.25 -2.84
CA GLY A 238 6.97 -5.05 -1.96
C GLY A 238 7.21 -5.43 -0.53
N VAL A 239 6.17 -5.26 0.28
CA VAL A 239 6.10 -5.80 1.64
C VAL A 239 4.87 -6.68 1.75
N ILE A 240 5.01 -7.83 2.39
CA ILE A 240 3.92 -8.76 2.69
C ILE A 240 3.64 -8.78 4.20
N GLY A 241 2.37 -8.79 4.56
CA GLY A 241 1.91 -8.86 5.95
C GLY A 241 0.40 -8.88 6.06
N ASP A 242 -0.09 -9.03 7.30
CA ASP A 242 -1.50 -8.97 7.66
C ASP A 242 -1.65 -8.49 9.12
N PRO A 243 -2.13 -7.26 9.35
CA PRO A 243 -2.46 -6.20 8.37
C PRO A 243 -1.21 -5.52 7.75
N ILE A 244 -1.37 -4.80 6.61
CA ILE A 244 -0.25 -4.16 5.92
C ILE A 244 -0.49 -2.69 5.54
N GLY A 245 -1.73 -2.23 5.51
CA GLY A 245 -2.13 -0.89 5.04
C GLY A 245 -1.44 0.28 5.75
N HIS A 246 -0.91 0.06 6.94
CA HIS A 246 -0.23 1.09 7.73
C HIS A 246 1.29 1.12 7.55
N SER A 247 1.87 0.24 6.73
CA SER A 247 3.32 0.16 6.52
C SER A 247 3.87 1.43 5.87
N LEU A 248 4.96 1.96 6.42
CA LEU A 248 5.72 3.07 5.84
C LEU A 248 6.80 2.60 4.85
N SER A 249 6.96 1.29 4.65
CA SER A 249 7.96 0.73 3.72
C SER A 249 7.75 1.20 2.26
N PRO A 250 6.50 1.33 1.74
CA PRO A 250 6.29 1.92 0.41
C PRO A 250 6.80 3.35 0.32
N MET A 251 6.58 4.20 1.34
CA MET A 251 7.09 5.57 1.38
C MET A 251 8.62 5.59 1.38
N LEU A 252 9.23 4.77 2.22
CA LEU A 252 10.69 4.66 2.33
C LEU A 252 11.32 4.29 0.99
N HIS A 253 10.91 3.16 0.41
CA HIS A 253 11.57 2.60 -0.78
C HIS A 253 11.24 3.35 -2.07
N ASN A 254 9.98 3.76 -2.29
CA ASN A 254 9.63 4.52 -3.49
C ASN A 254 10.31 5.91 -3.52
N THR A 255 10.46 6.56 -2.35
CA THR A 255 11.26 7.79 -2.26
C THR A 255 12.72 7.53 -2.64
N GLY A 256 13.28 6.43 -2.16
CA GLY A 256 14.64 6.02 -2.53
C GLY A 256 14.78 5.79 -4.03
N PHE A 257 13.86 5.04 -4.65
CA PHE A 257 13.86 4.80 -6.11
C PHE A 257 13.76 6.11 -6.90
N ALA A 258 12.91 7.04 -6.46
CA ALA A 258 12.81 8.36 -7.08
C ALA A 258 14.13 9.15 -6.98
N ALA A 259 14.71 9.21 -5.77
CA ALA A 259 15.94 9.98 -5.50
C ALA A 259 17.14 9.45 -6.31
N ARG A 260 17.19 8.16 -6.60
CA ARG A 260 18.23 7.50 -7.40
C ARG A 260 17.86 7.27 -8.86
N ARG A 261 16.69 7.76 -9.31
CA ARG A 261 16.14 7.56 -10.67
C ARG A 261 16.15 6.09 -11.09
N ILE A 262 15.81 5.19 -10.16
CA ILE A 262 15.72 3.76 -10.43
C ILE A 262 14.31 3.45 -10.93
N ASN A 263 14.20 2.77 -12.08
CA ASN A 263 12.92 2.28 -12.60
C ASN A 263 12.45 1.08 -11.78
N ALA A 264 11.83 1.37 -10.65
CA ALA A 264 11.29 0.37 -9.72
C ALA A 264 10.09 0.94 -8.96
N VAL A 265 9.25 0.06 -8.44
CA VAL A 265 8.13 0.35 -7.56
C VAL A 265 8.10 -0.61 -6.39
N TYR A 266 7.70 -0.10 -5.22
CA TYR A 266 7.53 -0.88 -4.01
C TYR A 266 6.07 -0.79 -3.55
N LEU A 267 5.41 -1.95 -3.37
CA LEU A 267 3.97 -2.06 -3.15
C LEU A 267 3.65 -2.85 -1.86
N PRO A 268 2.57 -2.48 -1.13
CA PRO A 268 2.09 -3.25 0.00
C PRO A 268 1.18 -4.39 -0.51
N PHE A 269 1.43 -5.62 -0.07
CA PHE A 269 0.62 -6.79 -0.36
C PHE A 269 -0.04 -7.29 0.91
N LEU A 270 -1.37 -7.18 1.01
CA LEU A 270 -2.13 -7.85 2.06
C LEU A 270 -2.16 -9.35 1.76
N VAL A 271 -1.53 -10.13 2.63
CA VAL A 271 -1.33 -11.57 2.43
C VAL A 271 -1.91 -12.33 3.61
N HIS A 272 -3.09 -12.90 3.44
CA HIS A 272 -3.71 -13.80 4.42
C HIS A 272 -3.06 -15.19 4.38
N GLN A 273 -2.79 -15.70 3.18
CA GLN A 273 -2.21 -17.02 2.95
C GLN A 273 -0.89 -16.89 2.18
N LEU A 274 0.21 -17.22 2.86
CA LEU A 274 1.56 -17.08 2.29
C LEU A 274 1.73 -17.89 0.99
N GLY A 275 1.20 -19.11 0.95
CA GLY A 275 1.31 -19.98 -0.22
C GLY A 275 0.68 -19.38 -1.49
N ASP A 276 -0.43 -18.64 -1.36
CA ASP A 276 -1.09 -18.01 -2.51
C ASP A 276 -0.28 -16.82 -3.05
N PHE A 277 0.31 -16.04 -2.15
CA PHE A 277 1.23 -14.99 -2.56
C PHE A 277 2.46 -15.54 -3.28
N LEU A 278 3.06 -16.61 -2.77
CA LEU A 278 4.26 -17.19 -3.36
C LEU A 278 4.02 -17.72 -4.78
N LYS A 279 2.85 -18.27 -5.07
CA LYS A 279 2.45 -18.68 -6.44
C LYS A 279 2.40 -17.49 -7.40
N ALA A 280 2.10 -16.30 -6.90
CA ALA A 280 1.92 -15.08 -7.69
C ALA A 280 3.20 -14.22 -7.84
N VAL A 281 4.31 -14.58 -7.18
CA VAL A 281 5.58 -13.83 -7.22
C VAL A 281 6.03 -13.54 -8.65
N SER A 282 5.99 -14.55 -9.53
CA SER A 282 6.35 -14.40 -10.94
C SER A 282 5.34 -13.58 -11.73
N ASP A 283 4.04 -13.72 -11.45
CA ASP A 283 2.97 -12.99 -12.14
C ASP A 283 3.06 -11.47 -11.90
N PHE A 284 3.43 -11.04 -10.68
CA PHE A 284 3.73 -9.64 -10.38
C PHE A 284 5.12 -9.18 -10.87
N GLY A 285 6.00 -10.10 -11.21
CA GLY A 285 7.38 -9.80 -11.59
C GLY A 285 8.22 -9.28 -10.43
N LEU A 286 7.98 -9.79 -9.21
CA LEU A 286 8.71 -9.41 -8.01
C LEU A 286 10.19 -9.76 -8.11
N ARG A 287 11.06 -8.85 -7.67
CA ARG A 287 12.50 -9.01 -7.55
C ARG A 287 12.98 -9.16 -6.12
N GLY A 288 12.11 -8.83 -5.17
CA GLY A 288 12.34 -8.97 -3.75
C GLY A 288 11.16 -8.39 -2.96
N PHE A 289 11.07 -8.79 -1.70
CA PHE A 289 10.02 -8.27 -0.83
C PHE A 289 10.42 -8.34 0.64
N SER A 290 9.94 -7.37 1.40
CA SER A 290 10.00 -7.41 2.86
C SER A 290 8.91 -8.32 3.41
N VAL A 291 9.21 -8.96 4.53
CA VAL A 291 8.28 -9.84 5.24
C VAL A 291 8.03 -9.29 6.63
N THR A 292 6.76 -9.04 6.97
CA THR A 292 6.40 -8.65 8.33
C THR A 292 5.40 -9.65 8.96
N ILE A 293 4.80 -9.28 10.07
CA ILE A 293 3.84 -10.09 10.81
C ILE A 293 2.69 -10.51 9.86
N PRO A 294 2.24 -11.79 9.91
CA PRO A 294 2.73 -12.89 10.74
C PRO A 294 3.79 -13.78 10.04
N HIS A 295 4.31 -13.40 8.88
CA HIS A 295 4.97 -14.29 7.92
C HIS A 295 6.50 -14.45 8.13
N LYS A 296 7.15 -13.70 9.04
CA LYS A 296 8.62 -13.73 9.23
C LYS A 296 9.23 -15.11 9.54
N GLN A 297 8.49 -15.96 10.26
CA GLN A 297 8.90 -17.33 10.57
C GLN A 297 8.40 -18.33 9.51
N PRO A 298 7.10 -18.32 9.11
CA PRO A 298 6.58 -19.24 8.11
C PRO A 298 7.30 -19.22 6.77
N ILE A 299 7.83 -18.05 6.33
CA ILE A 299 8.52 -17.92 5.04
C ILE A 299 9.75 -18.82 4.92
N LEU A 300 10.43 -19.14 6.04
CA LEU A 300 11.63 -19.98 6.06
C LEU A 300 11.46 -21.30 5.32
N LYS A 301 10.28 -21.93 5.43
CA LYS A 301 9.96 -23.21 4.78
C LYS A 301 9.90 -23.14 3.26
N HIS A 302 9.88 -21.93 2.70
CA HIS A 302 9.73 -21.68 1.27
C HIS A 302 11.00 -21.11 0.62
N LEU A 303 12.07 -20.93 1.40
CA LEU A 303 13.33 -20.43 0.91
C LEU A 303 14.20 -21.58 0.38
N LYS A 304 14.86 -21.36 -0.76
CA LYS A 304 15.90 -22.28 -1.26
C LYS A 304 17.18 -22.17 -0.43
N GLU A 305 17.50 -20.95 -0.02
CA GLU A 305 18.67 -20.63 0.78
C GLU A 305 18.34 -19.49 1.75
N CYS A 306 19.04 -19.46 2.87
CA CYS A 306 18.91 -18.43 3.88
C CYS A 306 20.29 -17.96 4.36
N GLU A 307 20.43 -16.68 4.63
CA GLU A 307 21.60 -16.13 5.32
C GLU A 307 21.83 -16.90 6.65
N PRO A 308 23.06 -17.31 6.97
CA PRO A 308 23.32 -18.11 8.18
C PRO A 308 22.75 -17.49 9.46
N LEU A 309 22.92 -16.18 9.64
CA LEU A 309 22.37 -15.49 10.81
C LEU A 309 20.84 -15.46 10.82
N ALA A 310 20.20 -15.27 9.67
CA ALA A 310 18.75 -15.32 9.57
C ALA A 310 18.19 -16.72 9.87
N ALA A 311 18.92 -17.77 9.48
CA ALA A 311 18.58 -19.16 9.83
C ALA A 311 18.66 -19.40 11.34
N GLU A 312 19.71 -18.94 12.02
CA GLU A 312 19.85 -19.01 13.47
C GLU A 312 18.76 -18.21 14.19
N ILE A 313 18.48 -16.98 13.75
CA ILE A 313 17.38 -16.16 14.25
C ILE A 313 16.05 -16.93 14.10
N GLY A 314 15.91 -17.75 13.06
CA GLY A 314 14.67 -18.44 12.74
C GLY A 314 13.57 -17.49 12.28
N ALA A 315 13.94 -16.35 11.67
CA ALA A 315 13.01 -15.37 11.11
C ALA A 315 13.67 -14.57 9.97
N VAL A 316 12.92 -14.34 8.90
CA VAL A 316 13.34 -13.57 7.72
C VAL A 316 12.42 -12.37 7.56
N ASN A 317 13.00 -11.19 7.36
CA ASN A 317 12.25 -9.98 7.04
C ASN A 317 12.52 -9.46 5.62
N THR A 318 13.45 -10.07 4.89
CA THR A 318 13.90 -9.62 3.57
C THR A 318 14.10 -10.83 2.66
N VAL A 319 13.45 -10.82 1.50
CA VAL A 319 13.56 -11.87 0.49
C VAL A 319 14.05 -11.27 -0.83
N VAL A 320 15.01 -11.95 -1.45
CA VAL A 320 15.48 -11.71 -2.82
C VAL A 320 14.93 -12.79 -3.72
N VAL A 321 14.29 -12.41 -4.81
CA VAL A 321 13.85 -13.34 -5.87
C VAL A 321 14.96 -13.42 -6.90
N ARG A 322 15.61 -14.57 -6.99
CA ARG A 322 16.71 -14.82 -7.93
C ARG A 322 16.20 -14.96 -9.36
N ARG A 323 17.10 -14.98 -10.33
CA ARG A 323 16.75 -15.08 -11.77
C ARG A 323 16.07 -16.40 -12.12
N ASP A 324 16.38 -17.47 -11.42
CA ASP A 324 15.75 -18.79 -11.56
C ASP A 324 14.39 -18.91 -10.85
N GLY A 325 13.92 -17.82 -10.23
CA GLY A 325 12.69 -17.78 -9.44
C GLY A 325 12.84 -18.28 -8.00
N SER A 326 14.00 -18.79 -7.61
CA SER A 326 14.24 -19.25 -6.24
C SER A 326 14.31 -18.07 -5.27
N LEU A 327 13.97 -18.34 -4.01
CA LEU A 327 13.92 -17.34 -2.95
C LEU A 327 15.14 -17.49 -2.04
N TYR A 328 15.84 -16.36 -1.81
CA TYR A 328 16.89 -16.23 -0.82
C TYR A 328 16.42 -15.32 0.30
N GLY A 329 16.56 -15.75 1.55
CA GLY A 329 16.11 -15.01 2.72
C GLY A 329 17.25 -14.44 3.54
N CYS A 330 17.06 -13.22 4.06
CA CYS A 330 17.94 -12.61 5.05
C CYS A 330 17.14 -11.82 6.09
N ASN A 331 17.82 -11.36 7.13
CA ASN A 331 17.18 -10.60 8.20
C ASN A 331 17.91 -9.28 8.41
N THR A 332 17.28 -8.16 8.09
CA THR A 332 17.85 -6.82 8.30
C THR A 332 17.38 -6.17 9.62
N ASP A 333 16.47 -6.81 10.37
CA ASP A 333 16.01 -6.27 11.66
C ASP A 333 17.17 -6.20 12.66
N TYR A 334 18.08 -7.18 12.65
CA TYR A 334 19.25 -7.19 13.54
C TYR A 334 20.17 -5.99 13.28
N VAL A 335 20.36 -5.61 12.01
CA VAL A 335 21.13 -4.40 11.65
C VAL A 335 20.46 -3.16 12.24
N GLY A 336 19.13 -3.10 12.15
CA GLY A 336 18.33 -2.00 12.67
C GLY A 336 18.48 -1.82 14.18
N VAL A 337 18.39 -2.91 14.93
CA VAL A 337 18.55 -2.89 16.41
C VAL A 337 19.94 -2.43 16.80
N LEU A 338 20.98 -3.03 16.23
CA LEU A 338 22.38 -2.69 16.56
C LEU A 338 22.67 -1.21 16.27
N ARG A 339 22.39 -0.73 15.06
CA ARG A 339 22.65 0.67 14.68
C ARG A 339 21.91 1.66 15.58
N ALA A 340 20.63 1.38 15.91
CA ALA A 340 19.84 2.29 16.73
C ALA A 340 20.33 2.36 18.20
N LEU A 341 20.80 1.24 18.75
CA LEU A 341 21.32 1.21 20.13
C LEU A 341 22.75 1.73 20.25
N GLN A 342 23.63 1.45 19.27
CA GLN A 342 25.04 1.85 19.29
C GLN A 342 25.24 3.37 19.35
N GLU A 343 24.24 4.16 18.94
CA GLU A 343 24.27 5.63 19.09
C GLU A 343 24.28 6.07 20.58
N LYS A 344 23.81 5.22 21.51
CA LYS A 344 23.63 5.57 22.94
C LYS A 344 24.21 4.58 23.92
N LEU A 345 24.62 3.39 23.47
CA LEU A 345 25.09 2.30 24.33
C LEU A 345 26.29 1.58 23.71
N THR A 346 27.35 1.39 24.50
CA THR A 346 28.39 0.40 24.21
C THR A 346 27.81 -0.99 24.47
N ILE A 347 27.53 -1.75 23.39
CA ILE A 347 26.78 -3.02 23.45
C ILE A 347 27.59 -4.11 24.17
N ARG A 348 28.90 -4.23 23.88
CA ARG A 348 29.75 -5.25 24.50
C ARG A 348 29.79 -5.10 26.00
N GLY A 349 29.46 -6.18 26.72
CA GLY A 349 29.41 -6.23 28.16
C GLY A 349 28.14 -5.63 28.79
N SER A 350 27.27 -4.96 28.01
CA SER A 350 26.02 -4.41 28.55
C SER A 350 25.00 -5.51 28.85
N ARG A 351 24.16 -5.28 29.86
CA ARG A 351 23.03 -6.15 30.23
C ARG A 351 21.74 -5.60 29.64
N VAL A 352 21.15 -6.31 28.67
CA VAL A 352 20.04 -5.83 27.89
C VAL A 352 18.82 -6.74 28.04
N LEU A 353 17.71 -6.16 28.51
CA LEU A 353 16.42 -6.84 28.57
C LEU A 353 15.63 -6.66 27.26
N ILE A 354 15.14 -7.75 26.69
CA ILE A 354 14.21 -7.76 25.58
C ILE A 354 12.85 -8.22 26.08
N PHE A 355 11.83 -7.35 25.94
CA PHE A 355 10.47 -7.66 26.30
C PHE A 355 9.70 -8.13 25.04
N GLY A 356 9.44 -9.45 24.96
CA GLY A 356 8.83 -10.13 23.82
C GLY A 356 9.64 -11.36 23.38
N ALA A 357 9.01 -12.25 22.57
CA ALA A 357 9.64 -13.46 22.04
C ALA A 357 9.23 -13.74 20.58
N GLY A 358 8.79 -12.73 19.84
CA GLY A 358 8.43 -12.80 18.41
C GLY A 358 9.64 -12.66 17.48
N GLY A 359 9.42 -12.57 16.17
CA GLY A 359 10.48 -12.48 15.17
C GLY A 359 11.45 -11.31 15.37
N SER A 360 10.96 -10.12 15.75
CA SER A 360 11.81 -8.96 16.03
C SER A 360 12.60 -9.12 17.35
N ALA A 361 11.98 -9.74 18.39
CA ALA A 361 12.68 -10.09 19.63
C ALA A 361 13.81 -11.08 19.38
N ARG A 362 13.59 -12.08 18.50
CA ARG A 362 14.63 -13.04 18.10
C ARG A 362 15.78 -12.33 17.41
N ALA A 363 15.49 -11.48 16.42
CA ALA A 363 16.51 -10.69 15.72
C ALA A 363 17.35 -9.85 16.70
N ALA A 364 16.68 -9.16 17.65
CA ALA A 364 17.35 -8.37 18.67
C ALA A 364 18.23 -9.25 19.58
N ALA A 365 17.72 -10.39 20.06
CA ALA A 365 18.43 -11.29 20.97
C ALA A 365 19.72 -11.83 20.34
N PHE A 366 19.64 -12.38 19.13
CA PHE A 366 20.83 -12.90 18.43
C PHE A 366 21.85 -11.80 18.09
N ALA A 367 21.34 -10.63 17.63
CA ALA A 367 22.22 -9.50 17.31
C ALA A 367 23.02 -9.02 18.52
N LEU A 368 22.33 -8.81 19.64
CA LEU A 368 22.95 -8.30 20.87
C LEU A 368 23.88 -9.31 21.51
N ALA A 369 23.50 -10.60 21.54
CA ALA A 369 24.37 -11.67 22.04
C ALA A 369 25.68 -11.77 21.21
N ARG A 370 25.58 -11.74 19.88
CA ARG A 370 26.76 -11.73 18.99
C ARG A 370 27.63 -10.47 19.15
N ALA A 371 27.02 -9.34 19.48
CA ALA A 371 27.74 -8.10 19.78
C ALA A 371 28.36 -8.09 21.18
N GLY A 372 28.19 -9.18 21.98
CA GLY A 372 28.78 -9.38 23.28
C GLY A 372 27.96 -8.79 24.43
N ALA A 373 26.67 -8.54 24.29
CA ALA A 373 25.76 -8.17 25.36
C ALA A 373 25.32 -9.40 26.19
N GLN A 374 25.01 -9.20 27.45
CA GLN A 374 24.31 -10.15 28.32
C GLN A 374 22.79 -9.97 28.05
N VAL A 375 22.21 -10.92 27.31
CA VAL A 375 20.82 -10.83 26.87
C VAL A 375 19.89 -11.46 27.88
N CYS A 376 18.89 -10.68 28.34
CA CYS A 376 17.81 -11.13 29.18
C CYS A 376 16.49 -11.08 28.41
N ILE A 377 15.66 -12.12 28.52
CA ILE A 377 14.39 -12.22 27.82
C ILE A 377 13.23 -12.31 28.80
N CYS A 378 12.26 -11.42 28.66
CA CYS A 378 10.99 -11.49 29.38
C CYS A 378 9.83 -11.48 28.37
N ALA A 379 8.87 -12.39 28.50
CA ALA A 379 7.70 -12.42 27.62
C ALA A 379 6.45 -12.94 28.37
N ARG A 380 5.27 -12.62 27.86
CA ARG A 380 3.98 -13.08 28.40
C ARG A 380 3.93 -14.62 28.55
N ARG A 381 4.48 -15.33 27.57
CA ARG A 381 4.65 -16.79 27.62
C ARG A 381 6.06 -17.12 28.08
N GLU A 382 6.20 -17.56 29.33
CA GLU A 382 7.53 -17.89 29.91
C GLU A 382 8.24 -19.00 29.13
N SER A 383 7.53 -19.98 28.59
CA SER A 383 8.12 -21.03 27.76
C SER A 383 8.80 -20.47 26.52
N ALA A 384 8.18 -19.48 25.85
CA ALA A 384 8.77 -18.81 24.69
C ALA A 384 9.99 -17.94 25.07
N ALA A 385 9.95 -17.29 26.23
CA ALA A 385 11.11 -16.56 26.76
C ALA A 385 12.28 -17.52 27.03
N LYS A 386 12.05 -18.64 27.71
CA LYS A 386 13.07 -19.67 27.99
C LYS A 386 13.66 -20.27 26.71
N GLN A 387 12.80 -20.55 25.73
CA GLN A 387 13.24 -21.10 24.44
C GLN A 387 14.14 -20.08 23.69
N LEU A 388 13.73 -18.80 23.63
CA LEU A 388 14.52 -17.78 22.97
C LEU A 388 15.83 -17.49 23.71
N ALA A 389 15.79 -17.38 25.03
CA ALA A 389 16.99 -17.17 25.86
C ALA A 389 18.02 -18.28 25.63
N ARG A 390 17.60 -19.54 25.72
CA ARG A 390 18.48 -20.70 25.44
C ARG A 390 19.07 -20.64 24.02
N ALA A 391 18.24 -20.32 23.01
CA ALA A 391 18.70 -20.27 21.62
C ALA A 391 19.72 -19.14 21.35
N ALA A 392 19.58 -18.00 22.04
CA ALA A 392 20.47 -16.85 21.88
C ALA A 392 21.64 -16.80 22.87
N GLY A 393 21.78 -17.83 23.74
CA GLY A 393 22.83 -17.86 24.78
C GLY A 393 22.60 -16.83 25.89
N GLY A 394 21.35 -16.47 26.19
CA GLY A 394 20.94 -15.50 27.19
C GLY A 394 20.16 -16.13 28.35
N GLU A 395 19.55 -15.31 29.18
CA GLU A 395 18.80 -15.67 30.38
C GLU A 395 17.31 -15.32 30.24
N ALA A 396 16.41 -16.19 30.70
CA ALA A 396 14.97 -15.89 30.78
C ALA A 396 14.64 -15.32 32.16
N ILE A 397 14.12 -14.09 32.18
CA ILE A 397 13.78 -13.36 33.40
C ILE A 397 12.29 -13.34 33.64
N PRO A 398 11.80 -13.74 34.82
CA PRO A 398 10.36 -13.64 35.13
C PRO A 398 9.98 -12.16 35.33
N ARG A 399 8.72 -11.80 34.94
CA ARG A 399 8.29 -10.39 35.01
C ARG A 399 8.43 -9.74 36.39
N ARG A 400 8.25 -10.51 37.47
CA ARG A 400 8.40 -10.02 38.85
C ARG A 400 9.79 -9.45 39.13
N ALA A 401 10.83 -10.02 38.53
CA ALA A 401 12.22 -9.58 38.70
C ALA A 401 12.52 -8.21 38.06
N LEU A 402 11.72 -7.72 37.15
CA LEU A 402 11.92 -6.41 36.49
C LEU A 402 11.83 -5.22 37.44
N ARG A 403 11.30 -5.41 38.64
CA ARG A 403 11.22 -4.36 39.68
C ARG A 403 12.48 -4.24 40.52
N THR A 404 13.30 -5.26 40.54
CA THR A 404 14.48 -5.38 41.44
C THR A 404 15.78 -5.46 40.66
N GLU A 405 15.74 -5.96 39.44
CA GLU A 405 16.94 -6.08 38.62
C GLU A 405 17.12 -4.83 37.73
N SER A 406 18.38 -4.43 37.54
CA SER A 406 18.74 -3.29 36.69
C SER A 406 19.38 -3.74 35.38
N PHE A 407 19.17 -2.94 34.35
CA PHE A 407 19.64 -3.19 32.98
C PHE A 407 20.30 -1.92 32.43
N ASP A 408 21.24 -2.09 31.51
CA ASP A 408 21.74 -0.95 30.72
C ASP A 408 20.67 -0.47 29.69
N ALA A 409 19.97 -1.42 29.11
CA ALA A 409 18.86 -1.09 28.20
C ALA A 409 17.68 -2.06 28.35
N ILE A 410 16.46 -1.56 28.11
CA ILE A 410 15.22 -2.35 27.96
C ILE A 410 14.65 -2.10 26.55
N LEU A 411 14.41 -3.18 25.80
CA LEU A 411 13.82 -3.15 24.47
C LEU A 411 12.39 -3.70 24.50
N ASN A 412 11.40 -2.92 24.06
CA ASN A 412 10.08 -3.45 23.74
C ASN A 412 10.09 -4.03 22.31
N ALA A 413 9.96 -5.35 22.21
CA ALA A 413 9.80 -6.07 20.94
C ALA A 413 8.42 -6.73 20.84
N THR A 414 7.42 -6.19 21.54
CA THR A 414 6.00 -6.59 21.44
C THR A 414 5.20 -5.57 20.62
N PRO A 415 4.01 -5.91 20.12
CA PRO A 415 3.11 -4.96 19.48
C PRO A 415 2.33 -4.07 20.46
N VAL A 416 2.54 -4.20 21.78
CA VAL A 416 1.80 -3.43 22.79
C VAL A 416 2.23 -1.98 22.77
N GLY A 417 1.30 -1.07 22.50
CA GLY A 417 1.54 0.36 22.28
C GLY A 417 1.63 0.76 20.81
N MET A 418 1.42 -0.18 19.88
CA MET A 418 1.29 0.09 18.45
C MET A 418 -0.15 0.52 18.11
N HIS A 419 -0.31 1.45 17.19
CA HIS A 419 -1.63 1.84 16.67
C HIS A 419 -2.44 0.59 16.21
N PRO A 420 -3.76 0.49 16.50
CA PRO A 420 -4.64 1.48 17.17
C PRO A 420 -4.64 1.47 18.71
N HIS A 421 -3.76 0.72 19.36
CA HIS A 421 -3.70 0.60 20.84
C HIS A 421 -2.53 1.40 21.43
N ASP A 422 -2.32 2.62 20.94
CA ASP A 422 -1.18 3.49 21.22
C ASP A 422 -1.17 4.10 22.62
N GLY A 423 -2.30 4.12 23.33
CA GLY A 423 -2.36 4.57 24.74
C GLY A 423 -1.81 3.61 25.80
N ILE A 424 -1.33 2.41 25.39
CA ILE A 424 -0.95 1.32 26.30
C ILE A 424 0.57 1.16 26.34
N SER A 425 1.11 0.90 27.54
CA SER A 425 2.53 0.54 27.71
C SER A 425 2.67 -0.93 28.14
N PRO A 426 3.62 -1.68 27.57
CA PRO A 426 3.88 -3.06 27.99
C PRO A 426 4.50 -3.15 29.40
N LEU A 427 5.17 -2.10 29.84
CA LEU A 427 5.87 -2.01 31.14
C LEU A 427 5.41 -0.78 31.91
N SER A 428 5.29 -0.92 33.21
CA SER A 428 5.02 0.18 34.14
C SER A 428 6.31 0.96 34.50
N SER A 429 6.15 2.16 35.01
CA SER A 429 7.28 2.99 35.46
C SER A 429 8.16 2.26 36.49
N ARG A 430 7.60 1.40 37.38
CA ARG A 430 8.34 0.63 38.39
C ARG A 430 9.18 -0.50 37.79
N GLU A 431 8.86 -0.95 36.58
CA GLU A 431 9.60 -2.01 35.89
C GLU A 431 10.71 -1.46 34.98
N LEU A 432 10.84 -0.12 34.84
CA LEU A 432 11.90 0.53 34.08
C LEU A 432 13.11 0.86 34.94
N GLN A 433 13.87 -0.19 35.33
CA GLN A 433 15.14 -0.07 36.06
C GLN A 433 16.30 -0.14 35.04
N CYS A 434 16.48 0.94 34.24
CA CYS A 434 17.47 0.96 33.17
C CYS A 434 17.93 2.38 32.83
N ARG A 435 19.01 2.48 32.04
CA ARG A 435 19.57 3.75 31.54
C ARG A 435 18.94 4.15 30.18
N ILE A 436 18.51 3.16 29.40
CA ILE A 436 17.99 3.36 28.06
C ILE A 436 16.72 2.51 27.86
N VAL A 437 15.68 3.09 27.26
CA VAL A 437 14.51 2.36 26.77
C VAL A 437 14.44 2.51 25.26
N MET A 438 14.43 1.40 24.54
CA MET A 438 14.18 1.33 23.11
C MET A 438 12.81 0.68 22.87
N ASP A 439 11.99 1.32 22.05
CA ASP A 439 10.76 0.70 21.57
C ASP A 439 10.91 0.39 20.08
N LEU A 440 10.65 -0.86 19.67
CA LEU A 440 10.71 -1.23 18.25
C LEU A 440 9.48 -0.75 17.45
N ILE A 441 8.47 -0.23 18.13
CA ILE A 441 7.30 0.39 17.52
C ILE A 441 7.71 1.75 16.92
N TYR A 442 7.36 1.98 15.67
CA TYR A 442 7.62 3.25 14.97
C TYR A 442 6.34 4.07 14.71
N ARG A 443 5.15 3.50 15.02
CA ARG A 443 3.87 4.19 14.94
C ARG A 443 2.98 3.82 16.13
N PRO A 444 2.73 4.81 17.02
CA PRO A 444 3.24 6.19 17.01
C PRO A 444 4.76 6.28 17.16
N GLU A 445 5.36 7.39 16.73
CA GLU A 445 6.81 7.63 16.90
C GLU A 445 7.18 7.71 18.39
N ARG A 446 6.30 8.29 19.21
CA ARG A 446 6.43 8.40 20.65
C ARG A 446 5.37 7.55 21.34
N THR A 447 5.75 6.32 21.67
CA THR A 447 4.85 5.38 22.36
C THR A 447 4.67 5.74 23.83
N LYS A 448 3.63 5.19 24.46
CA LYS A 448 3.38 5.37 25.90
C LYS A 448 4.57 4.89 26.76
N LEU A 449 5.24 3.85 26.34
CA LEU A 449 6.46 3.36 27.00
C LEU A 449 7.57 4.42 26.98
N LEU A 450 7.83 5.02 25.81
CA LEU A 450 8.85 6.07 25.68
C LEU A 450 8.48 7.34 26.44
N GLU A 451 7.21 7.69 26.56
CA GLU A 451 6.75 8.79 27.41
C GLU A 451 7.02 8.55 28.89
N ILE A 452 6.72 7.33 29.37
CA ILE A 452 6.98 6.93 30.77
C ILE A 452 8.49 6.99 31.05
N ALA A 453 9.30 6.45 30.15
CA ALA A 453 10.76 6.47 30.25
C ALA A 453 11.30 7.91 30.33
N ALA A 454 10.87 8.78 29.42
CA ALA A 454 11.29 10.19 29.39
C ALA A 454 10.91 10.95 30.66
N LYS A 455 9.71 10.72 31.22
CA LYS A 455 9.29 11.31 32.50
C LYS A 455 10.16 10.88 33.68
N LYS A 456 10.82 9.72 33.59
CA LYS A 456 11.80 9.23 34.58
C LYS A 456 13.24 9.70 34.32
N GLY A 457 13.47 10.51 33.28
CA GLY A 457 14.83 10.92 32.89
C GLY A 457 15.63 9.82 32.19
N ILE A 458 15.00 8.70 31.78
CA ILE A 458 15.64 7.60 31.08
C ILE A 458 15.81 7.97 29.61
N ALA A 459 16.99 7.74 29.06
CA ALA A 459 17.25 7.97 27.63
C ALA A 459 16.35 7.05 26.73
N THR A 460 15.80 7.60 25.66
CA THR A 460 14.88 6.87 24.79
C THR A 460 15.44 6.69 23.38
N VAL A 461 15.14 5.55 22.75
CA VAL A 461 15.42 5.23 21.33
C VAL A 461 14.11 4.83 20.66
N SER A 462 13.70 5.61 19.66
CA SER A 462 12.48 5.34 18.90
C SER A 462 12.67 4.22 17.86
N GLY A 463 11.63 3.46 17.63
CA GLY A 463 11.59 2.43 16.58
C GLY A 463 11.77 2.96 15.16
N VAL A 464 11.59 4.26 14.95
CA VAL A 464 11.87 4.91 13.65
C VAL A 464 13.32 4.73 13.24
N ASN A 465 14.29 4.83 14.18
CA ASN A 465 15.71 4.63 13.86
C ASN A 465 15.98 3.19 13.39
N MET A 466 15.41 2.20 14.08
CA MET A 466 15.50 0.79 13.67
C MET A 466 14.82 0.58 12.29
N PHE A 467 13.61 1.11 12.12
CA PHE A 467 12.86 0.99 10.86
C PHE A 467 13.64 1.55 9.67
N LEU A 468 14.27 2.69 9.83
CA LEU A 468 15.10 3.31 8.79
C LEU A 468 16.34 2.47 8.49
N ALA A 469 17.08 2.06 9.52
CA ALA A 469 18.33 1.32 9.35
C ALA A 469 18.12 -0.05 8.69
N GLN A 470 17.07 -0.80 9.08
CA GLN A 470 16.72 -2.06 8.43
C GLN A 470 16.29 -1.84 6.98
N GLY A 471 15.52 -0.77 6.70
CA GLY A 471 15.08 -0.44 5.36
C GLY A 471 16.23 0.00 4.43
N PHE A 472 17.24 0.69 4.95
CA PHE A 472 18.45 1.01 4.19
C PHE A 472 19.22 -0.27 3.82
N ALA A 473 19.36 -1.21 4.77
CA ALA A 473 19.98 -2.50 4.49
C ALA A 473 19.20 -3.31 3.43
N GLN A 474 17.86 -3.35 3.50
CA GLN A 474 17.02 -3.95 2.45
C GLN A 474 17.26 -3.32 1.08
N TRP A 475 17.29 -1.98 1.04
CA TRP A 475 17.59 -1.25 -0.18
C TRP A 475 18.92 -1.67 -0.80
N GLU A 476 19.99 -1.75 0.01
CA GLU A 476 21.33 -2.11 -0.45
C GLU A 476 21.38 -3.54 -0.96
N ILE A 477 20.70 -4.48 -0.30
CA ILE A 477 20.56 -5.88 -0.75
C ILE A 477 19.89 -5.94 -2.12
N TRP A 478 18.81 -5.21 -2.35
CA TRP A 478 18.05 -5.32 -3.61
C TRP A 478 18.65 -4.52 -4.77
N THR A 479 19.33 -3.44 -4.47
CA THR A 479 19.83 -2.52 -5.51
C THR A 479 21.32 -2.66 -5.78
N GLY A 480 22.09 -3.20 -4.84
CA GLY A 480 23.56 -3.20 -4.86
C GLY A 480 24.15 -1.79 -4.73
N ARG A 481 23.37 -0.80 -4.27
CA ARG A 481 23.80 0.61 -4.20
C ARG A 481 23.52 1.16 -2.81
N ARG A 482 24.36 2.10 -2.35
CA ARG A 482 24.14 2.79 -1.08
C ARG A 482 22.80 3.53 -1.06
N ALA A 483 22.06 3.35 0.03
CA ALA A 483 20.76 3.98 0.23
C ALA A 483 20.86 5.52 0.23
N PRO A 484 19.90 6.24 -0.36
CA PRO A 484 19.81 7.70 -0.24
C PRO A 484 19.16 8.07 1.10
N GLU A 485 19.85 7.76 2.20
CA GLU A 485 19.35 7.78 3.59
C GLU A 485 18.64 9.10 3.96
N ALA A 486 19.25 10.25 3.61
CA ALA A 486 18.69 11.56 3.92
C ALA A 486 17.30 11.79 3.28
N ALA A 487 17.11 11.37 2.03
CA ALA A 487 15.82 11.50 1.34
C ALA A 487 14.77 10.54 1.92
N MET A 488 15.17 9.28 2.16
CA MET A 488 14.30 8.25 2.72
C MET A 488 13.86 8.61 4.15
N ARG A 489 14.78 9.08 4.99
CA ARG A 489 14.50 9.55 6.36
C ARG A 489 13.51 10.72 6.36
N ARG A 490 13.74 11.77 5.57
CA ARG A 490 12.83 12.93 5.49
C ARG A 490 11.42 12.51 5.10
N ALA A 491 11.26 11.61 4.13
CA ALA A 491 9.94 11.15 3.68
C ALA A 491 9.19 10.41 4.79
N VAL A 492 9.86 9.51 5.51
CA VAL A 492 9.26 8.75 6.62
C VAL A 492 8.86 9.68 7.76
N LEU A 493 9.75 10.58 8.19
CA LEU A 493 9.44 11.53 9.26
C LEU A 493 8.30 12.48 8.90
N SER A 494 8.24 12.94 7.64
CA SER A 494 7.10 13.73 7.15
C SER A 494 5.80 12.94 7.22
N ALA A 495 5.78 11.68 6.77
CA ALA A 495 4.59 10.84 6.79
C ALA A 495 4.09 10.53 8.22
N LEU A 496 4.98 10.38 9.19
CA LEU A 496 4.62 10.20 10.59
C LEU A 496 3.91 11.43 11.18
N ARG A 497 4.39 12.64 10.84
CA ARG A 497 3.77 13.91 11.31
C ARG A 497 2.40 14.20 10.71
N TRP A 498 2.12 13.71 9.50
CA TRP A 498 0.83 13.95 8.81
C TRP A 498 -0.26 12.96 9.22
N ARG A 499 0.11 11.85 9.85
CA ARG A 499 -0.80 10.76 10.25
C ARG A 499 -0.96 10.66 11.78
N SER A 500 -0.29 11.52 12.55
CA SER A 500 -0.48 11.76 13.97
C SER A 500 -1.50 12.88 14.19
#